data_e0842086edf521bf627f0f89f2b0f3da
#
_entry.id   e0842086edf521bf627f0f89f2b0f3da
#
_cell.length_a   1.000
_cell.length_b   1.000
_cell.length_c   1.000
_cell.angle_alpha   90.00
_cell.angle_beta   90.00
_cell.angle_gamma   90.00
#
_symmetry.space_group_name_H-M   'P 1'
#
loop_
_entity.id
_entity.type
_entity.pdbx_description
1 polymer ?
#
loop_
_entity_poly.entity_id
_entity_poly.type
_entity_poly.pdbx_seq_one_letter_code
_entity_poly.pdbx_strand_id
1 'polypeptide(L)'
;MLLTRDRGHAEDLLQTALVKAYRRWGRIDGDPYPYVRRVLVTSAASWRRLRTTQEIVSLPALDRTTPDGTDVVDERERMAAALATLPPRMRAVLVLRYTEDLSEAATAELLGCSVHTVRSQTVRGLARLRTVLGAAAPATVLEEC
;
A
#
# COMPACT_ATOMS: atom_id res chain seq x y z
N MET A 1 7.24 0.36 3.02
CA MET A 1 6.59 1.67 3.19
C MET A 1 5.48 1.97 2.18
N LEU A 2 5.25 1.12 1.19
CA LEU A 2 4.23 1.37 0.14
C LEU A 2 2.79 1.37 0.65
N LEU A 3 2.51 0.76 1.79
CA LEU A 3 1.16 0.68 2.38
C LEU A 3 0.81 1.88 3.27
N THR A 4 1.79 2.65 3.72
CA THR A 4 1.62 3.78 4.64
C THR A 4 2.07 5.08 4.01
N ARG A 5 1.66 6.21 4.60
CA ARG A 5 2.06 7.54 4.11
C ARG A 5 3.34 8.05 4.76
N ASP A 6 3.66 7.55 5.95
CA ASP A 6 4.83 7.98 6.72
C ASP A 6 5.50 6.78 7.41
N ARG A 7 6.74 7.04 7.87
CA ARG A 7 7.59 6.03 8.50
C ARG A 7 7.08 5.63 9.88
N GLY A 8 6.67 6.56 10.71
CA GLY A 8 6.18 6.27 12.06
C GLY A 8 4.99 5.34 12.02
N HIS A 9 4.05 5.60 11.12
CA HIS A 9 2.90 4.73 10.92
C HIS A 9 3.28 3.34 10.38
N ALA A 10 4.32 3.25 9.53
CA ALA A 10 4.83 1.95 9.08
C ALA A 10 5.41 1.12 10.23
N GLU A 11 6.16 1.77 11.11
CA GLU A 11 6.76 1.16 12.30
C GLU A 11 5.68 0.69 13.28
N ASP A 12 4.65 1.48 13.55
CA ASP A 12 3.52 1.11 14.41
C ASP A 12 2.75 -0.11 13.87
N LEU A 13 2.51 -0.14 12.56
CA LEU A 13 1.86 -1.29 11.92
C LEU A 13 2.72 -2.54 12.00
N LEU A 14 4.03 -2.42 11.80
CA LEU A 14 4.96 -3.53 11.92
C LEU A 14 4.99 -4.07 13.35
N GLN A 15 5.12 -3.19 14.34
CA GLN A 15 5.08 -3.59 15.75
C GLN A 15 3.76 -4.28 16.11
N THR A 16 2.63 -3.73 15.67
CA THR A 16 1.32 -4.34 15.89
C THR A 16 1.23 -5.73 15.27
N ALA A 17 1.75 -5.92 14.06
CA ALA A 17 1.75 -7.21 13.40
C ALA A 17 2.65 -8.23 14.11
N LEU A 18 3.83 -7.81 14.55
CA LEU A 18 4.77 -8.66 15.28
C LEU A 18 4.20 -9.09 16.64
N VAL A 19 3.58 -8.17 17.38
CA VAL A 19 2.91 -8.50 18.67
C VAL A 19 1.78 -9.51 18.44
N LYS A 20 0.97 -9.35 17.41
CA LYS A 20 -0.10 -10.31 17.07
C LYS A 20 0.47 -11.67 16.66
N ALA A 21 1.56 -11.70 15.90
CA ALA A 21 2.25 -12.93 15.54
C ALA A 21 2.82 -13.64 16.78
N TYR A 22 3.48 -12.88 17.66
CA TYR A 22 4.03 -13.41 18.91
C TYR A 22 2.96 -14.05 19.79
N ARG A 23 1.82 -13.38 19.98
CA ARG A 23 0.69 -13.93 20.77
C ARG A 23 0.10 -15.20 20.19
N ARG A 24 0.30 -15.46 18.90
CA ARG A 24 -0.19 -16.65 18.20
C ARG A 24 0.93 -17.60 17.79
N TRP A 25 2.15 -17.37 18.26
CA TRP A 25 3.33 -18.12 17.83
C TRP A 25 3.13 -19.64 17.86
N GLY A 26 2.60 -20.17 18.95
CA GLY A 26 2.31 -21.59 19.11
C GLY A 26 1.17 -22.14 18.23
N ARG A 27 0.50 -21.30 17.43
CA ARG A 27 -0.58 -21.67 16.50
C ARG A 27 -0.21 -21.39 15.04
N ILE A 28 0.98 -20.84 14.80
CA ILE A 28 1.50 -20.58 13.46
C ILE A 28 2.38 -21.78 13.10
N ASP A 29 1.85 -22.66 12.25
CA ASP A 29 2.60 -23.80 11.74
C ASP A 29 3.50 -23.32 10.59
N GLY A 30 4.82 -23.58 10.70
CA GLY A 30 5.79 -23.27 9.66
C GLY A 30 6.20 -21.79 9.60
N ASP A 31 6.21 -21.23 8.38
CA ASP A 31 6.66 -19.86 8.13
C ASP A 31 5.69 -18.81 8.66
N PRO A 32 6.10 -17.92 9.59
CA PRO A 32 5.25 -16.86 10.12
C PRO A 32 5.01 -15.71 9.12
N TYR A 33 5.77 -15.63 8.04
CA TYR A 33 5.70 -14.52 7.08
C TYR A 33 4.30 -14.31 6.47
N PRO A 34 3.57 -15.35 6.00
CA PRO A 34 2.22 -15.17 5.46
C PRO A 34 1.25 -14.58 6.48
N TYR A 35 1.36 -14.98 7.74
CA TYR A 35 0.52 -14.44 8.81
C TYR A 35 0.84 -12.97 9.09
N VAL A 36 2.12 -12.64 9.27
CA VAL A 36 2.57 -11.24 9.51
C VAL A 36 2.16 -10.34 8.35
N ARG A 37 2.39 -10.78 7.10
CA ARG A 37 1.97 -10.08 5.88
C ARG A 37 0.47 -9.80 5.89
N ARG A 38 -0.35 -10.81 6.17
CA ARG A 38 -1.81 -10.65 6.26
C ARG A 38 -2.21 -9.60 7.29
N VAL A 39 -1.62 -9.63 8.47
CA VAL A 39 -1.90 -8.66 9.53
C VAL A 39 -1.49 -7.25 9.11
N LEU A 40 -0.32 -7.08 8.52
CA LEU A 40 0.15 -5.78 8.02
C LEU A 40 -0.80 -5.19 6.99
N VAL A 41 -1.14 -5.96 5.96
CA VAL A 41 -1.97 -5.48 4.86
C VAL A 41 -3.40 -5.18 5.32
N THR A 42 -4.00 -6.07 6.10
CA THR A 42 -5.36 -5.86 6.61
C THR A 42 -5.43 -4.68 7.57
N SER A 43 -4.43 -4.49 8.41
CA SER A 43 -4.33 -3.34 9.31
C SER A 43 -4.17 -2.04 8.52
N ALA A 44 -3.28 -2.01 7.53
CA ALA A 44 -3.10 -0.85 6.65
C ALA A 44 -4.36 -0.51 5.85
N ALA A 45 -5.08 -1.52 5.35
CA ALA A 45 -6.31 -1.33 4.59
C ALA A 45 -7.51 -0.88 5.44
N SER A 46 -7.55 -1.28 6.72
CA SER A 46 -8.65 -0.97 7.66
C SER A 46 -8.42 0.30 8.49
N TRP A 47 -7.22 0.82 8.53
CA TRP A 47 -6.84 2.00 9.34
C TRP A 47 -7.81 3.18 9.22
N ARG A 48 -8.35 3.42 8.03
CA ARG A 48 -9.28 4.54 7.80
C ARG A 48 -10.68 4.30 8.39
N ARG A 49 -11.07 3.06 8.67
CA ARG A 49 -12.37 2.78 9.30
C ARG A 49 -12.41 3.24 10.77
N LEU A 50 -11.25 3.27 11.42
CA LEU A 50 -11.09 3.74 12.81
C LEU A 50 -10.94 5.27 12.89
N ARG A 51 -10.43 5.92 11.82
CA ARG A 51 -10.24 7.38 11.77
C ARG A 51 -11.43 8.17 11.23
N THR A 52 -12.44 7.52 10.62
CA THR A 52 -13.64 8.23 10.14
C THR A 52 -14.54 8.71 11.28
N THR A 53 -14.22 8.36 12.52
CA THR A 53 -14.92 8.88 13.71
C THR A 53 -14.18 10.06 14.35
N GLN A 54 -12.99 10.41 13.92
CA GLN A 54 -12.23 11.56 14.41
C GLN A 54 -11.41 12.21 13.29
N GLU A 55 -11.78 13.44 12.97
CA GLU A 55 -11.03 14.49 12.28
C GLU A 55 -10.79 14.34 10.77
N ILE A 56 -11.44 15.28 10.07
CA ILE A 56 -10.95 15.92 8.86
C ILE A 56 -9.60 16.56 9.20
N VAL A 57 -8.51 15.83 9.08
CA VAL A 57 -7.17 16.38 9.20
C VAL A 57 -6.64 16.67 7.81
N SER A 58 -6.40 17.97 7.58
CA SER A 58 -5.64 18.57 6.50
C SER A 58 -4.47 17.69 6.07
N LEU A 59 -4.27 17.60 4.75
CA LEU A 59 -3.05 17.05 4.16
C LEU A 59 -1.82 17.72 4.81
N PRO A 60 -0.92 16.97 5.46
CA PRO A 60 0.40 17.51 5.71
C PRO A 60 1.07 17.70 4.35
N ALA A 61 1.55 18.90 4.10
CA ALA A 61 2.42 19.20 2.99
C ALA A 61 3.57 18.16 2.98
N LEU A 62 3.84 17.58 1.82
CA LEU A 62 5.05 16.80 1.58
C LEU A 62 6.24 17.72 1.89
N ASP A 63 6.89 17.47 3.01
CA ASP A 63 8.19 18.03 3.28
C ASP A 63 9.14 17.37 2.26
N ARG A 64 9.48 18.12 1.23
CA ARG A 64 10.44 17.76 0.21
C ARG A 64 11.82 17.88 0.84
N THR A 65 12.26 16.87 1.56
CA THR A 65 13.68 16.65 1.74
C THR A 65 14.21 16.07 0.43
N THR A 66 14.93 16.90 -0.29
CA THR A 66 15.73 16.53 -1.46
C THR A 66 16.85 15.61 -1.01
N PRO A 67 16.91 14.34 -1.42
CA PRO A 67 18.14 13.57 -1.32
C PRO A 67 18.85 13.61 -2.66
N ASP A 68 20.09 14.03 -2.61
CA ASP A 68 21.09 13.74 -3.62
C ASP A 68 21.24 12.23 -3.75
N GLY A 69 20.83 11.64 -4.84
CA GLY A 69 21.02 10.20 -5.02
C GLY A 69 20.23 9.59 -6.19
N THR A 70 20.95 9.17 -7.22
CA THR A 70 20.65 8.25 -8.33
C THR A 70 19.16 8.13 -8.76
N ASP A 71 18.91 8.26 -10.05
CA ASP A 71 17.60 8.20 -10.73
C ASP A 71 16.63 7.09 -10.23
N VAL A 72 17.17 5.96 -9.78
CA VAL A 72 16.39 4.81 -9.28
C VAL A 72 15.77 5.05 -7.89
N VAL A 73 16.42 5.80 -7.01
CA VAL A 73 15.89 6.15 -5.68
C VAL A 73 14.78 7.17 -5.85
N ASP A 74 14.98 8.12 -6.74
CA ASP A 74 14.02 9.17 -7.05
C ASP A 74 12.72 8.59 -7.65
N GLU A 75 12.82 7.59 -8.52
CA GLU A 75 11.66 6.92 -9.12
C GLU A 75 10.86 6.09 -8.09
N ARG A 76 11.55 5.40 -7.17
CA ARG A 76 10.90 4.69 -6.05
C ARG A 76 10.17 5.65 -5.11
N GLU A 77 10.76 6.77 -4.81
CA GLU A 77 10.15 7.80 -3.97
C GLU A 77 8.95 8.43 -4.66
N ARG A 78 9.05 8.73 -5.95
CA ARG A 78 7.94 9.22 -6.76
C ARG A 78 6.77 8.23 -6.80
N MET A 79 7.05 6.94 -6.99
CA MET A 79 6.02 5.90 -6.95
C MET A 79 5.39 5.77 -5.57
N ALA A 80 6.19 5.80 -4.51
CA ALA A 80 5.67 5.75 -3.13
C ALA A 80 4.79 6.96 -2.82
N ALA A 81 5.19 8.15 -3.25
CA ALA A 81 4.40 9.38 -3.13
C ALA A 81 3.08 9.29 -3.91
N ALA A 82 3.12 8.80 -5.15
CA ALA A 82 1.92 8.60 -5.95
C ALA A 82 0.96 7.59 -5.32
N LEU A 83 1.46 6.46 -4.83
CA LEU A 83 0.67 5.48 -4.09
C LEU A 83 0.07 6.07 -2.81
N ALA A 84 0.79 6.97 -2.12
CA ALA A 84 0.30 7.63 -0.92
C ALA A 84 -0.94 8.52 -1.17
N THR A 85 -1.17 8.97 -2.39
CA THR A 85 -2.38 9.74 -2.76
C THR A 85 -3.63 8.87 -2.84
N LEU A 86 -3.48 7.56 -3.03
CA LEU A 86 -4.60 6.63 -3.17
C LEU A 86 -5.30 6.34 -1.84
N PRO A 87 -6.61 6.03 -1.87
CA PRO A 87 -7.30 5.47 -0.71
C PRO A 87 -6.61 4.19 -0.23
N PRO A 88 -6.54 3.92 1.10
CA PRO A 88 -5.78 2.80 1.66
C PRO A 88 -6.10 1.43 1.05
N ARG A 89 -7.39 1.13 0.83
CA ARG A 89 -7.79 -0.15 0.20
C ARG A 89 -7.32 -0.27 -1.25
N MET A 90 -7.44 0.79 -2.01
CA MET A 90 -6.99 0.83 -3.41
C MET A 90 -5.47 0.66 -3.50
N ARG A 91 -4.73 1.35 -2.65
CA ARG A 91 -3.29 1.21 -2.50
C ARG A 91 -2.89 -0.22 -2.13
N ALA A 92 -3.55 -0.82 -1.13
CA ALA A 92 -3.30 -2.20 -0.72
C ALA A 92 -3.50 -3.18 -1.87
N VAL A 93 -4.57 -3.02 -2.67
CA VAL A 93 -4.81 -3.85 -3.85
C VAL A 93 -3.65 -3.73 -4.84
N LEU A 94 -3.22 -2.52 -5.18
CA LEU A 94 -2.13 -2.33 -6.15
C LEU A 94 -0.80 -2.88 -5.65
N VAL A 95 -0.45 -2.64 -4.38
CA VAL A 95 0.77 -3.20 -3.78
C VAL A 95 0.75 -4.73 -3.82
N LEU A 96 -0.36 -5.36 -3.43
CA LEU A 96 -0.47 -6.81 -3.44
C LEU A 96 -0.39 -7.41 -4.84
N ARG A 97 -1.02 -6.75 -5.82
CA ARG A 97 -1.04 -7.22 -7.21
C ARG A 97 0.30 -7.04 -7.93
N TYR A 98 0.96 -5.91 -7.76
CA TYR A 98 2.11 -5.50 -8.59
C TYR A 98 3.46 -5.52 -7.86
N THR A 99 3.48 -5.45 -6.53
CA THR A 99 4.72 -5.53 -5.76
C THR A 99 4.92 -6.93 -5.16
N GLU A 100 3.83 -7.56 -4.71
CA GLU A 100 3.83 -8.91 -4.12
C GLU A 100 3.44 -10.01 -5.12
N ASP A 101 3.13 -9.62 -6.35
CA ASP A 101 2.72 -10.50 -7.47
C ASP A 101 1.63 -11.52 -7.12
N LEU A 102 0.67 -11.12 -6.27
CA LEU A 102 -0.45 -11.97 -5.90
C LEU A 102 -1.52 -12.00 -7.00
N SER A 103 -2.15 -13.16 -7.20
CA SER A 103 -3.33 -13.27 -8.06
C SER A 103 -4.50 -12.43 -7.52
N GLU A 104 -5.49 -12.15 -8.37
CA GLU A 104 -6.72 -11.46 -7.94
C GLU A 104 -7.46 -12.23 -6.86
N ALA A 105 -7.50 -13.57 -6.98
CA ALA A 105 -8.12 -14.45 -6.00
C ALA A 105 -7.40 -14.40 -4.65
N ALA A 106 -6.07 -14.54 -4.64
CA ALA A 106 -5.26 -14.44 -3.42
C ALA A 106 -5.35 -13.06 -2.77
N THR A 107 -5.39 -11.98 -3.58
CA THR A 107 -5.59 -10.61 -3.08
C THR A 107 -6.97 -10.45 -2.45
N ALA A 108 -8.02 -10.98 -3.08
CA ALA A 108 -9.39 -10.94 -2.59
C ALA A 108 -9.54 -11.67 -1.26
N GLU A 109 -8.98 -12.88 -1.16
CA GLU A 109 -8.94 -13.66 0.07
C GLU A 109 -8.23 -12.91 1.21
N LEU A 110 -7.04 -12.37 0.92
CA LEU A 110 -6.24 -11.66 1.91
C LEU A 110 -6.91 -10.40 2.43
N LEU A 111 -7.61 -9.65 1.57
CA LEU A 111 -8.33 -8.42 1.91
C LEU A 111 -9.76 -8.66 2.42
N GLY A 112 -10.25 -9.90 2.36
CA GLY A 112 -11.62 -10.26 2.75
C GLY A 112 -12.67 -9.57 1.87
N CYS A 113 -12.48 -9.58 0.55
CA CYS A 113 -13.39 -8.98 -0.43
C CYS A 113 -13.55 -9.88 -1.66
N SER A 114 -14.48 -9.51 -2.57
CA SER A 114 -14.67 -10.26 -3.81
C SER A 114 -13.57 -9.97 -4.85
N VAL A 115 -13.34 -10.93 -5.75
CA VAL A 115 -12.44 -10.75 -6.91
C VAL A 115 -12.91 -9.56 -7.77
N HIS A 116 -14.21 -9.36 -7.91
CA HIS A 116 -14.77 -8.21 -8.62
C HIS A 116 -14.35 -6.87 -7.96
N THR A 117 -14.34 -6.84 -6.63
CA THR A 117 -13.85 -5.66 -5.87
C THR A 117 -12.38 -5.41 -6.14
N VAL A 118 -11.55 -6.46 -6.18
CA VAL A 118 -10.13 -6.34 -6.52
C VAL A 118 -9.96 -5.76 -7.91
N ARG A 119 -10.66 -6.30 -8.92
CA ARG A 119 -10.59 -5.80 -10.30
C ARG A 119 -10.99 -4.32 -10.40
N SER A 120 -12.13 -3.96 -9.80
CA SER A 120 -12.59 -2.57 -9.84
C SER A 120 -11.64 -1.61 -9.13
N GLN A 121 -11.05 -2.02 -8.00
CA GLN A 121 -10.04 -1.22 -7.29
C GLN A 121 -8.74 -1.11 -8.09
N THR A 122 -8.32 -2.17 -8.78
CA THR A 122 -7.15 -2.17 -9.66
C THR A 122 -7.32 -1.16 -10.79
N VAL A 123 -8.42 -1.24 -11.54
CA VAL A 123 -8.68 -0.33 -12.67
C VAL A 123 -8.71 1.13 -12.21
N ARG A 124 -9.46 1.43 -11.14
CA ARG A 124 -9.55 2.80 -10.60
C ARG A 124 -8.23 3.29 -10.03
N GLY A 125 -7.48 2.41 -9.38
CA GLY A 125 -6.17 2.73 -8.81
C GLY A 125 -5.14 3.06 -9.88
N LEU A 126 -5.06 2.24 -10.93
CA LEU A 126 -4.17 2.51 -12.07
C LEU A 126 -4.54 3.80 -12.80
N ALA A 127 -5.84 4.06 -13.01
CA ALA A 127 -6.29 5.31 -13.63
C ALA A 127 -5.84 6.54 -12.80
N ARG A 128 -5.99 6.48 -11.47
CA ARG A 128 -5.52 7.57 -10.58
C ARG A 128 -4.00 7.71 -10.58
N LEU A 129 -3.25 6.60 -10.56
CA LEU A 129 -1.79 6.65 -10.64
C LEU A 129 -1.33 7.28 -11.95
N ARG A 130 -1.96 6.92 -13.09
CA ARG A 130 -1.65 7.55 -14.38
C ARG A 130 -1.86 9.05 -14.34
N THR A 131 -2.95 9.52 -13.73
CA THR A 131 -3.20 10.97 -13.59
C THR A 131 -2.13 11.64 -12.74
N VAL A 132 -1.74 11.04 -11.61
CA VAL A 132 -0.73 11.61 -10.70
C VAL A 132 0.66 11.59 -11.33
N LEU A 133 1.04 10.47 -11.95
CA LEU A 133 2.36 10.29 -12.56
C LEU A 133 2.45 10.99 -13.93
N GLY A 134 1.37 10.99 -14.72
CA GLY A 134 1.33 11.64 -16.02
C GLY A 134 1.32 13.17 -15.92
N ALA A 135 0.87 13.75 -14.83
CA ALA A 135 1.06 15.15 -14.51
C ALA A 135 2.53 15.51 -14.19
N ALA A 136 3.38 14.48 -13.98
CA ALA A 136 4.78 14.63 -13.55
C ALA A 136 5.81 13.96 -14.49
N ALA A 137 5.38 13.27 -15.56
CA ALA A 137 6.28 12.53 -16.45
C ALA A 137 6.17 12.99 -17.91
N PRO A 138 7.30 13.11 -18.65
CA PRO A 138 7.26 13.14 -20.11
C PRO A 138 6.72 11.80 -20.65
N ALA A 139 5.98 11.88 -21.74
CA ALA A 139 5.11 10.85 -22.33
C ALA A 139 5.82 9.61 -22.93
N THR A 140 6.81 8.99 -22.29
CA THR A 140 7.67 8.00 -22.99
C THR A 140 7.65 6.57 -22.42
N VAL A 141 6.84 6.19 -21.42
CA VAL A 141 6.97 4.84 -20.78
C VAL A 141 5.68 4.03 -20.73
N LEU A 142 4.69 4.26 -21.58
CA LEU A 142 3.44 3.47 -21.54
C LEU A 142 3.06 2.79 -22.87
N GLU A 143 4.03 2.45 -23.70
CA GLU A 143 3.78 1.73 -24.97
C GLU A 143 4.47 0.36 -25.03
N GLU A 144 4.46 -0.43 -23.97
CA GLU A 144 4.74 -1.88 -24.07
C GLU A 144 4.05 -2.62 -22.93
N CYS A 145 2.80 -3.02 -23.18
CA CYS A 145 2.19 -4.31 -22.81
C CYS A 145 0.79 -4.39 -23.38
#